data_a31d9506a5c67b5f6ce7dfb43f58e4b7
#
_entry.id   a31d9506a5c67b5f6ce7dfb43f58e4b7
#
_cell.length_a   1.000
_cell.length_b   1.000
_cell.length_c   1.000
_cell.angle_alpha   90.00
_cell.angle_beta   90.00
_cell.angle_gamma   90.00
#
_symmetry.space_group_name_H-M   'P 1'
#
loop_
_entity.id
_entity.type
_entity.pdbx_description
1 polymer ?
#
loop_
_entity_poly.entity_id
_entity_poly.type
_entity_poly.pdbx_seq_one_letter_code
_entity_poly.pdbx_strand_id
1 'polypeptide(L)'
;EMDRGIVICGTGIGISIAANKIKGVRCGLCTDPVMARLTREHNDANMLAMGARIIGGELARGIVKAFLETDFSNGKRHIDRINKITELERAK
;
A
#
# COMPACT_ATOMS: atom_id res chain seq x y z
N GLU A 1 11.61 -11.08 10.38
CA GLU A 1 10.37 -11.18 9.62
C GLU A 1 9.91 -9.81 9.15
N MET A 2 9.54 -9.71 7.87
CA MET A 2 9.11 -8.44 7.30
C MET A 2 7.60 -8.40 7.18
N ASP A 3 7.02 -7.38 7.81
CA ASP A 3 5.58 -7.18 7.76
C ASP A 3 5.14 -6.23 6.65
N ARG A 4 6.03 -5.36 6.19
CA ARG A 4 5.72 -4.33 5.20
C ARG A 4 6.88 -4.14 4.24
N GLY A 5 6.55 -3.88 2.97
CA GLY A 5 7.54 -3.64 1.94
C GLY A 5 7.34 -2.29 1.25
N ILE A 6 8.39 -1.77 0.65
CA ILE A 6 8.37 -0.53 -0.11
C ILE A 6 8.98 -0.79 -1.48
N VAL A 7 8.27 -0.40 -2.54
CA VAL A 7 8.74 -0.55 -3.92
C VAL A 7 8.68 0.80 -4.63
N ILE A 8 9.67 1.06 -5.46
CA ILE A 8 9.80 2.36 -6.15
C ILE A 8 10.11 2.11 -7.62
N CYS A 9 9.44 2.85 -8.49
CA CYS A 9 9.84 2.95 -9.90
C CYS A 9 9.59 4.38 -10.38
N GLY A 10 9.61 4.64 -11.68
CA GLY A 10 9.47 6.01 -12.19
C GLY A 10 8.18 6.69 -11.78
N THR A 11 7.04 6.02 -11.95
CA THR A 11 5.72 6.57 -11.59
C THR A 11 5.10 5.85 -10.38
N GLY A 12 5.60 4.70 -10.01
CA GLY A 12 4.99 3.84 -8.99
C GLY A 12 3.85 2.98 -9.53
N ILE A 13 3.34 3.30 -10.71
CA ILE A 13 2.15 2.63 -11.28
C ILE A 13 2.45 1.19 -11.67
N GLY A 14 3.44 0.98 -12.52
CA GLY A 14 3.79 -0.36 -13.00
C GLY A 14 4.19 -1.29 -11.87
N ILE A 15 5.00 -0.80 -10.94
CA ILE A 15 5.46 -1.62 -9.82
C ILE A 15 4.31 -1.96 -8.86
N SER A 16 3.33 -1.07 -8.70
CA SER A 16 2.17 -1.35 -7.86
C SER A 16 1.29 -2.42 -8.49
N ILE A 17 1.09 -2.36 -9.81
CA ILE A 17 0.33 -3.37 -10.54
C ILE A 17 1.01 -4.73 -10.41
N ALA A 18 2.33 -4.78 -10.64
CA ALA A 18 3.10 -6.00 -10.53
C ALA A 18 3.05 -6.58 -9.11
N ALA A 19 3.24 -5.74 -8.10
CA ALA A 19 3.20 -6.18 -6.71
C ALA A 19 1.85 -6.79 -6.34
N ASN A 20 0.76 -6.19 -6.81
CA ASN A 20 -0.58 -6.68 -6.51
C ASN A 20 -0.94 -7.99 -7.23
N LYS A 21 -0.11 -8.47 -8.16
CA LYS A 21 -0.28 -9.79 -8.77
C LYS A 21 0.25 -10.91 -7.87
N ILE A 22 1.05 -10.56 -6.88
CA ILE A 22 1.62 -11.56 -5.96
C ILE A 22 0.60 -11.85 -4.86
N LYS A 23 0.36 -13.13 -4.63
CA LYS A 23 -0.62 -13.57 -3.63
C LYS A 23 -0.24 -13.06 -2.24
N GLY A 24 -1.22 -12.49 -1.55
CA GLY A 24 -1.03 -11.95 -0.20
C GLY A 24 -0.54 -10.51 -0.17
N VAL A 25 -0.20 -9.92 -1.32
CA VAL A 25 0.25 -8.52 -1.38
C VAL A 25 -0.93 -7.58 -1.63
N ARG A 26 -1.05 -6.59 -0.76
CA ARG A 26 -1.92 -5.43 -0.98
C ARG A 26 -1.03 -4.21 -1.03
N CYS A 27 -0.74 -3.74 -2.23
CA CYS A 27 0.17 -2.63 -2.47
C CYS A 27 -0.63 -1.36 -2.77
N GLY A 28 -0.38 -0.31 -1.99
CA GLY A 28 -0.98 1.00 -2.22
C GLY A 28 0.01 1.94 -2.89
N LEU A 29 -0.40 2.54 -4.01
CA LEU A 29 0.37 3.60 -4.67
C LEU A 29 0.01 4.92 -4.00
N CYS A 30 0.98 5.57 -3.39
CA CYS A 30 0.74 6.79 -2.64
C CYS A 30 1.61 7.94 -3.15
N THR A 31 1.00 9.12 -3.23
CA THR A 31 1.68 10.35 -3.66
C THR A 31 1.77 11.38 -2.54
N ASP A 32 1.18 11.09 -1.39
CA ASP A 32 1.27 11.95 -0.20
C ASP A 32 1.09 11.13 1.09
N PRO A 33 1.45 11.69 2.25
CA PRO A 33 1.35 10.97 3.52
C PRO A 33 -0.09 10.62 3.94
N VAL A 34 -1.08 11.38 3.49
CA VAL A 34 -2.49 11.08 3.80
C VAL A 34 -2.91 9.79 3.14
N MET A 35 -2.55 9.58 1.86
CA MET A 35 -2.82 8.33 1.16
C MET A 35 -2.13 7.15 1.85
N ALA A 36 -0.90 7.34 2.30
CA ALA A 36 -0.15 6.29 3.00
C ALA A 36 -0.85 5.91 4.30
N ARG A 37 -1.33 6.89 5.05
CA ARG A 37 -2.08 6.63 6.28
C ARG A 37 -3.38 5.90 5.99
N LEU A 38 -4.14 6.37 5.00
CA LEU A 38 -5.45 5.78 4.67
C LEU A 38 -5.33 4.37 4.10
N THR A 39 -4.32 4.10 3.28
CA THR A 39 -4.14 2.74 2.76
C THR A 39 -3.78 1.76 3.88
N ARG A 40 -3.15 2.23 4.96
CA ARG A 40 -2.94 1.42 6.16
C ARG A 40 -4.23 1.25 6.95
N GLU A 41 -4.90 2.35 7.28
CA GLU A 41 -6.11 2.33 8.11
C GLU A 41 -7.26 1.57 7.47
N HIS A 42 -7.43 1.72 6.15
CA HIS A 42 -8.60 1.20 5.44
C HIS A 42 -8.34 -0.13 4.70
N ASN A 43 -7.14 -0.33 4.21
CA ASN A 43 -6.84 -1.46 3.33
C ASN A 43 -5.84 -2.46 3.92
N ASP A 44 -5.28 -2.14 5.08
CA ASP A 44 -4.20 -2.92 5.67
C ASP A 44 -3.14 -3.27 4.61
N ALA A 45 -2.77 -2.26 3.82
CA ALA A 45 -1.79 -2.46 2.76
C ALA A 45 -0.45 -2.85 3.36
N ASN A 46 0.13 -3.94 2.87
CA ASN A 46 1.41 -4.43 3.37
C ASN A 46 2.58 -4.02 2.46
N MET A 47 2.29 -3.35 1.35
CA MET A 47 3.32 -2.75 0.50
C MET A 47 2.94 -1.35 0.09
N LEU A 48 3.94 -0.49 0.01
CA LEU A 48 3.83 0.88 -0.45
C LEU A 48 4.57 1.02 -1.78
N ALA A 49 3.91 1.58 -2.80
CA ALA A 49 4.56 1.91 -4.06
C ALA A 49 4.67 3.43 -4.20
N MET A 50 5.79 3.88 -4.72
CA MET A 50 6.03 5.31 -4.97
C MET A 50 6.71 5.50 -6.32
N GLY A 51 6.51 6.70 -6.91
CA GLY A 51 7.14 7.07 -8.16
C GLY A 51 8.26 8.11 -7.97
N ALA A 52 9.48 7.73 -8.25
CA ALA A 52 10.64 8.61 -8.08
C ALA A 52 10.60 9.85 -8.98
N ARG A 53 9.86 9.79 -10.10
CA ARG A 53 9.70 10.94 -11.01
C ARG A 53 8.57 11.87 -10.57
N ILE A 54 7.71 11.41 -9.64
CA ILE A 54 6.50 12.13 -9.25
C ILE A 54 6.71 12.89 -7.95
N ILE A 55 7.46 12.31 -7.02
CA ILE A 55 7.63 12.87 -5.68
C ILE A 55 9.11 13.13 -5.39
N GLY A 56 9.38 14.22 -4.66
CA GLY A 56 10.72 14.54 -4.18
C GLY A 56 11.09 13.74 -2.92
N GLY A 57 12.37 13.77 -2.57
CA GLY A 57 12.89 12.96 -1.45
C GLY A 57 12.26 13.28 -0.12
N GLU A 58 12.00 14.56 0.18
CA GLU A 58 11.40 14.96 1.45
C GLU A 58 9.96 14.46 1.56
N LEU A 59 9.20 14.58 0.48
CA LEU A 59 7.83 14.05 0.43
C LEU A 59 7.83 12.54 0.56
N ALA A 60 8.76 11.86 -0.11
CA ALA A 60 8.90 10.42 -0.02
C ALA A 60 9.14 9.96 1.42
N ARG A 61 9.99 10.67 2.17
CA ARG A 61 10.24 10.35 3.59
C ARG A 61 8.96 10.48 4.43
N GLY A 62 8.15 11.52 4.18
CA GLY A 62 6.88 11.69 4.87
C GLY A 62 5.89 10.56 4.56
N ILE A 63 5.85 10.12 3.31
CA ILE A 63 5.00 9.01 2.87
C ILE A 63 5.44 7.70 3.57
N VAL A 64 6.73 7.40 3.54
CA VAL A 64 7.28 6.20 4.17
C VAL A 64 7.01 6.21 5.67
N LYS A 65 7.23 7.33 6.33
CA LYS A 65 6.99 7.46 7.77
C LYS A 65 5.53 7.17 8.10
N ALA A 66 4.61 7.79 7.38
CA ALA A 66 3.16 7.57 7.60
C ALA A 66 2.81 6.09 7.37
N PHE A 67 3.36 5.47 6.33
CA PHE A 67 3.10 4.07 6.03
C PHE A 67 3.62 3.13 7.13
N LEU A 68 4.82 3.38 7.62
CA LEU A 68 5.43 2.51 8.64
C LEU A 68 4.86 2.73 10.04
N GLU A 69 4.34 3.91 10.35
CA GLU A 69 3.85 4.25 11.69
C GLU A 69 2.35 4.09 11.87
N THR A 70 1.60 3.78 10.79
CA THR A 70 0.14 3.68 10.87
C THR A 70 -0.30 2.23 10.92
N ASP A 71 -1.13 1.91 11.91
CA ASP A 71 -1.70 0.58 12.05
C ASP A 71 -3.04 0.49 11.33
N PHE A 72 -3.48 -0.75 11.07
CA PHE A 72 -4.81 -0.99 10.53
C PHE A 72 -5.87 -0.62 11.57
N SER A 73 -6.94 0.04 11.12
CA SER A 73 -8.01 0.49 12.02
C SER A 73 -8.84 -0.64 12.62
N ASN A 74 -8.82 -1.82 11.99
CA ASN A 74 -9.66 -2.98 12.36
C ASN A 74 -11.17 -2.70 12.24
N GLY A 75 -11.56 -1.67 11.48
CA GLY A 75 -12.96 -1.36 11.24
C GLY A 75 -13.65 -2.47 10.46
N LYS A 76 -14.84 -2.88 10.89
CA LYS A 76 -15.56 -4.00 10.28
C LYS A 76 -15.77 -3.84 8.78
N ARG A 77 -16.19 -2.66 8.32
CA ARG A 77 -16.41 -2.42 6.89
C ARG A 77 -15.12 -2.56 6.07
N HIS A 78 -13.97 -2.23 6.68
CA HIS A 78 -12.68 -2.36 6.03
C HIS A 78 -12.26 -3.83 5.96
N ILE A 79 -12.49 -4.57 7.05
CA ILE A 79 -12.23 -6.01 7.09
C ILE A 79 -13.07 -6.73 6.03
N ASP A 80 -14.35 -6.40 5.94
CA ASP A 80 -15.25 -7.01 4.95
C ASP A 80 -14.77 -6.77 3.52
N ARG A 81 -14.32 -5.55 3.22
CA ARG A 81 -13.81 -5.20 1.90
C ARG A 81 -12.51 -5.95 1.59
N ILE A 82 -11.59 -6.04 2.56
CA ILE A 82 -10.34 -6.77 2.40
C ILE A 82 -10.62 -8.24 2.14
N ASN A 83 -11.58 -8.82 2.84
CA ASN A 83 -11.97 -10.21 2.63
C ASN A 83 -12.50 -10.45 1.21
N LYS A 84 -13.23 -9.50 0.63
CA LYS A 84 -13.68 -9.58 -0.76
C LYS A 84 -12.51 -9.56 -1.73
N ILE A 85 -11.51 -8.74 -1.46
CA ILE A 85 -10.28 -8.70 -2.27
C ILE A 85 -9.56 -10.05 -2.20
N THR A 86 -9.47 -10.61 -1.00
CA THR A 86 -8.85 -11.92 -0.79
C THR A 86 -9.58 -13.02 -1.57
N GLU A 87 -10.91 -12.97 -1.59
CA GLU A 87 -11.71 -13.92 -2.37
C GLU A 87 -11.43 -13.83 -3.86
N LEU A 88 -11.29 -12.61 -4.39
CA LEU A 88 -10.93 -12.40 -5.79
C LEU A 88 -9.55 -13.00 -6.10
N GLU A 89 -8.62 -12.87 -5.18
CA GLU A 89 -7.29 -13.45 -5.33
C GLU A 89 -7.34 -14.98 -5.40
N ARG A 90 -8.16 -15.59 -4.56
CA ARG A 90 -8.33 -17.05 -4.54
C ARG A 90 -9.02 -17.60 -5.79
N ALA A 91 -9.81 -16.78 -6.45
CA ALA A 91 -10.56 -17.19 -7.66
C ALA A 91 -9.67 -17.30 -8.90
N LYS A 92 -8.43 -16.86 -8.85
CA LYS A 92 -7.49 -16.91 -9.97
C LYS A 92 -6.76 -18.24 -10.05
#